data_0b5d99713e42725554abfa0e93fb556e
#
_entry.id   0b5d99713e42725554abfa0e93fb556e
#
_cell.length_a   1.000
_cell.length_b   1.000
_cell.length_c   1.000
_cell.angle_alpha   90.00
_cell.angle_beta   90.00
_cell.angle_gamma   90.00
#
_symmetry.space_group_name_H-M   'P 1'
#
loop_
_entity.id
_entity.type
_entity.pdbx_description
1 polymer ?
#
loop_
_entity_poly.entity_id
_entity_poly.type
_entity_poly.pdbx_seq_one_letter_code
_entity_poly.pdbx_strand_id
1 'polypeptide(L)'
;LLLFYALTTYPGAFLVFWTGSPWVGLAYFLAHFAIHQDRCILMLHNTSHRVLFKPSFRILNSYIPWVMGAFFGEPGIGYFSHHMGMHHPENNLETDLSTTMPYQRDSFLHFLIYFMKFMTTTFLILPMYLYRHKRGALWWRTMIGELGFYVLCGLGLWLAPVGTLFVFLLPFLFVRFLMMWGNWGQHAFV
;
A
#
# COMPACT_ATOMS: atom_id res chain seq x y z
N LEU A 1 17.79 3.55 7.69
CA LEU A 1 16.82 3.35 6.61
C LEU A 1 15.71 4.42 6.65
N LEU A 2 14.93 4.58 7.74
CA LEU A 2 13.88 5.60 7.85
C LEU A 2 14.38 7.03 7.61
N LEU A 3 15.55 7.38 8.17
CA LEU A 3 16.17 8.68 7.94
C LEU A 3 16.55 8.87 6.47
N PHE A 4 17.06 7.85 5.83
CA PHE A 4 17.40 7.87 4.40
C PHE A 4 16.14 8.12 3.55
N TYR A 5 15.03 7.45 3.83
CA TYR A 5 13.76 7.72 3.17
C TYR A 5 13.27 9.15 3.40
N ALA A 6 13.33 9.64 4.64
CA ALA A 6 12.90 10.99 4.94
C ALA A 6 13.71 12.05 4.18
N LEU A 7 15.04 11.86 4.07
CA LEU A 7 15.95 12.79 3.41
C LEU A 7 15.91 12.74 1.87
N THR A 8 15.36 11.69 1.28
CA THR A 8 15.30 11.53 -0.18
C THR A 8 13.87 11.66 -0.71
N THR A 9 12.91 10.99 -0.07
CA THR A 9 11.51 10.96 -0.54
C THR A 9 10.83 12.32 -0.37
N TYR A 10 10.93 12.97 0.79
CA TYR A 10 10.20 14.21 1.00
C TYR A 10 10.78 15.40 0.24
N PRO A 11 12.10 15.64 0.20
CA PRO A 11 12.65 16.68 -0.67
C PRO A 11 12.37 16.44 -2.15
N GLY A 12 12.44 15.18 -2.60
CA GLY A 12 12.08 14.81 -3.98
C GLY A 12 10.60 15.09 -4.29
N ALA A 13 9.70 14.67 -3.41
CA ALA A 13 8.27 14.96 -3.53
C ALA A 13 8.00 16.48 -3.52
N PHE A 14 8.62 17.21 -2.61
CA PHE A 14 8.52 18.66 -2.58
C PHE A 14 8.95 19.28 -3.91
N LEU A 15 10.06 18.83 -4.49
CA LEU A 15 10.54 19.33 -5.77
C LEU A 15 9.54 19.09 -6.91
N VAL A 16 8.87 17.91 -6.93
CA VAL A 16 7.83 17.61 -7.92
C VAL A 16 6.66 18.59 -7.78
N PHE A 17 6.18 18.82 -6.56
CA PHE A 17 5.08 19.76 -6.31
C PHE A 17 5.48 21.21 -6.59
N TRP A 18 6.72 21.60 -6.24
CA TRP A 18 7.25 22.94 -6.50
C TRP A 18 7.33 23.26 -7.98
N THR A 19 7.87 22.34 -8.76
CA THR A 19 8.09 22.58 -10.21
C THR A 19 6.85 22.36 -11.05
N GLY A 20 5.94 21.47 -10.61
CA GLY A 20 4.82 21.01 -11.43
C GLY A 20 5.22 20.35 -12.75
N SER A 21 6.50 19.99 -12.89
CA SER A 21 7.05 19.43 -14.14
C SER A 21 6.80 17.92 -14.23
N PRO A 22 6.17 17.43 -15.31
CA PRO A 22 6.00 15.99 -15.54
C PRO A 22 7.32 15.23 -15.63
N TRP A 23 8.38 15.87 -16.14
CA TRP A 23 9.71 15.26 -16.26
C TRP A 23 10.39 15.09 -14.91
N VAL A 24 10.25 16.07 -14.02
CA VAL A 24 10.74 15.98 -12.63
C VAL A 24 9.92 14.91 -11.89
N GLY A 25 8.62 14.86 -12.11
CA GLY A 25 7.74 13.83 -11.56
C GLY A 25 8.12 12.43 -12.01
N LEU A 26 8.37 12.25 -13.29
CA LEU A 26 8.81 10.95 -13.85
C LEU A 26 10.18 10.54 -13.28
N ALA A 27 11.15 11.45 -13.26
CA ALA A 27 12.47 11.18 -12.68
C ALA A 27 12.38 10.81 -11.20
N TYR A 28 11.58 11.54 -10.42
CA TYR A 28 11.30 11.21 -9.02
C TYR A 28 10.70 9.82 -8.88
N PHE A 29 9.63 9.51 -9.63
CA PHE A 29 8.94 8.22 -9.56
C PHE A 29 9.89 7.06 -9.90
N LEU A 30 10.67 7.16 -10.99
CA LEU A 30 11.61 6.11 -11.37
C LEU A 30 12.73 5.93 -10.35
N ALA A 31 13.31 7.02 -9.82
CA ALA A 31 14.33 6.97 -8.78
C ALA A 31 13.77 6.39 -7.47
N HIS A 32 12.58 6.84 -7.05
CA HIS A 32 11.89 6.36 -5.87
C HIS A 32 11.60 4.85 -5.98
N PHE A 33 11.09 4.42 -7.12
CA PHE A 33 10.81 3.02 -7.40
C PHE A 33 12.08 2.16 -7.40
N ALA A 34 13.12 2.56 -8.13
CA ALA A 34 14.37 1.78 -8.27
C ALA A 34 15.18 1.71 -6.97
N ILE A 35 15.15 2.74 -6.13
CA ILE A 35 16.01 2.83 -4.94
C ILE A 35 15.32 2.35 -3.67
N HIS A 36 14.01 2.59 -3.54
CA HIS A 36 13.32 2.47 -2.25
C HIS A 36 12.29 1.36 -2.18
N GLN A 37 11.66 1.01 -3.30
CA GLN A 37 10.39 0.29 -3.29
C GLN A 37 10.48 -1.10 -2.66
N ASP A 38 11.46 -1.90 -3.05
CA ASP A 38 11.67 -3.24 -2.54
C ASP A 38 11.91 -3.24 -1.02
N ARG A 39 12.75 -2.32 -0.55
CA ARG A 39 13.09 -2.17 0.87
C ARG A 39 11.92 -1.66 1.69
N CYS A 40 11.10 -0.79 1.09
CA CYS A 40 9.90 -0.28 1.75
C CYS A 40 8.84 -1.38 1.90
N ILE A 41 8.59 -2.18 0.86
CA ILE A 41 7.69 -3.32 0.91
C ILE A 41 8.14 -4.31 1.99
N LEU A 42 9.43 -4.69 2.01
CA LEU A 42 9.98 -5.59 3.03
C LEU A 42 9.88 -5.01 4.45
N MET A 43 10.15 -3.71 4.60
CA MET A 43 10.02 -3.04 5.90
C MET A 43 8.55 -3.02 6.36
N LEU A 44 7.61 -2.70 5.47
CA LEU A 44 6.19 -2.69 5.77
C LEU A 44 5.70 -4.09 6.17
N HIS A 45 6.12 -5.11 5.43
CA HIS A 45 5.86 -6.51 5.75
C HIS A 45 6.39 -6.90 7.14
N ASN A 46 7.68 -6.68 7.38
CA ASN A 46 8.32 -7.05 8.64
C ASN A 46 7.74 -6.29 9.84
N THR A 47 7.42 -4.99 9.67
CA THR A 47 6.84 -4.19 10.76
C THR A 47 5.36 -4.50 11.03
N SER A 48 4.68 -5.16 10.11
CA SER A 48 3.34 -5.70 10.36
C SER A 48 3.37 -6.92 11.30
N HIS A 49 4.44 -7.71 11.26
CA HIS A 49 4.65 -8.84 12.17
C HIS A 49 5.32 -8.43 13.49
N ARG A 50 6.26 -7.49 13.45
CA ARG A 50 7.03 -7.07 14.61
C ARG A 50 7.29 -5.57 14.58
N VAL A 51 6.77 -4.85 15.56
CA VAL A 51 6.95 -3.40 15.69
C VAL A 51 8.43 -3.02 15.74
N LEU A 52 8.78 -1.90 15.09
CA LEU A 52 10.16 -1.45 14.95
C LEU A 52 10.68 -0.76 16.23
N PHE A 53 9.84 0.06 16.86
CA PHE A 53 10.23 0.86 18.02
C PHE A 53 9.73 0.24 19.32
N LYS A 54 10.59 0.32 20.37
CA LYS A 54 10.30 -0.12 21.74
C LYS A 54 9.04 0.60 22.30
N PRO A 55 8.39 0.03 23.35
CA PRO A 55 7.20 0.62 23.96
C PRO A 55 7.33 2.10 24.34
N SER A 56 8.52 2.53 24.80
CA SER A 56 8.82 3.94 25.13
C SER A 56 8.69 4.90 23.93
N PHE A 57 8.82 4.38 22.72
CA PHE A 57 8.75 5.12 21.47
C PHE A 57 7.63 4.65 20.56
N ARG A 58 6.59 4.02 21.15
CA ARG A 58 5.51 3.38 20.38
C ARG A 58 4.82 4.28 19.35
N ILE A 59 4.77 5.58 19.58
CA ILE A 59 4.15 6.55 18.66
C ILE A 59 4.88 6.57 17.31
N LEU A 60 6.20 6.31 17.29
CA LEU A 60 6.97 6.26 16.06
C LEU A 60 6.63 5.06 15.17
N ASN A 61 5.99 4.00 15.71
CA ASN A 61 5.48 2.91 14.89
C ASN A 61 4.32 3.35 14.00
N SER A 62 3.65 4.46 14.32
CA SER A 62 2.59 5.03 13.48
C SER A 62 3.15 5.82 12.28
N TYR A 63 4.42 6.24 12.33
CA TYR A 63 5.04 6.98 11.23
C TYR A 63 5.07 6.18 9.92
N ILE A 64 5.39 4.89 9.99
CA ILE A 64 5.49 4.03 8.81
C ILE A 64 4.15 3.94 8.08
N PRO A 65 3.05 3.48 8.70
CA PRO A 65 1.79 3.34 7.99
C PRO A 65 1.10 4.68 7.69
N TRP A 66 1.17 5.67 8.58
CA TRP A 66 0.37 6.88 8.45
C TRP A 66 1.04 8.02 7.68
N VAL A 67 2.37 8.05 7.63
CA VAL A 67 3.11 9.09 6.90
C VAL A 67 3.83 8.50 5.70
N MET A 68 4.77 7.59 5.93
CA MET A 68 5.53 6.98 4.84
C MET A 68 4.64 6.21 3.87
N GLY A 69 3.69 5.43 4.37
CA GLY A 69 2.84 4.57 3.56
C GLY A 69 2.15 5.31 2.41
N ALA A 70 1.74 6.55 2.59
CA ALA A 70 1.13 7.35 1.53
C ALA A 70 2.06 7.58 0.33
N PHE A 71 3.36 7.80 0.57
CA PHE A 71 4.38 8.00 -0.49
C PHE A 71 4.78 6.68 -1.17
N PHE A 72 4.55 5.56 -0.52
CA PHE A 72 4.89 4.22 -1.00
C PHE A 72 3.67 3.41 -1.45
N GLY A 73 2.50 4.04 -1.59
CA GLY A 73 1.31 3.42 -2.15
C GLY A 73 0.50 2.54 -1.20
N GLU A 74 0.86 2.50 0.09
CA GLU A 74 0.13 1.74 1.12
C GLU A 74 -0.28 2.65 2.28
N PRO A 75 -1.30 3.50 2.08
CA PRO A 75 -1.70 4.51 3.04
C PRO A 75 -2.34 3.92 4.30
N GLY A 76 -2.05 4.55 5.43
CA GLY A 76 -2.62 4.18 6.72
C GLY A 76 -2.26 2.75 7.12
N ILE A 77 -3.20 2.03 7.72
CA ILE A 77 -2.99 0.64 8.14
C ILE A 77 -3.69 -0.37 7.23
N GLY A 78 -4.05 0.03 5.98
CA GLY A 78 -4.72 -0.84 5.02
C GLY A 78 -3.95 -2.14 4.79
N TYR A 79 -2.66 -2.03 4.53
CA TYR A 79 -1.79 -3.19 4.38
C TYR A 79 -1.79 -4.12 5.61
N PHE A 80 -1.58 -3.57 6.82
CA PHE A 80 -1.62 -4.36 8.05
C PHE A 80 -2.98 -5.04 8.24
N SER A 81 -4.07 -4.33 7.97
CA SER A 81 -5.43 -4.85 8.13
C SER A 81 -5.74 -5.95 7.15
N HIS A 82 -5.26 -5.85 5.91
CA HIS A 82 -5.36 -6.93 4.94
C HIS A 82 -4.44 -8.10 5.34
N HIS A 83 -3.15 -7.85 5.53
CA HIS A 83 -2.13 -8.86 5.73
C HIS A 83 -2.33 -9.64 7.04
N MET A 84 -2.35 -8.95 8.19
CA MET A 84 -2.50 -9.57 9.52
C MET A 84 -3.96 -9.72 9.94
N GLY A 85 -4.84 -8.85 9.43
CA GLY A 85 -6.24 -8.84 9.80
C GLY A 85 -7.15 -9.74 8.96
N MET A 86 -6.73 -10.18 7.79
CA MET A 86 -7.51 -11.06 6.91
C MET A 86 -6.66 -12.18 6.31
N HIS A 87 -5.62 -11.86 5.54
CA HIS A 87 -4.84 -12.82 4.76
C HIS A 87 -4.21 -13.93 5.63
N HIS A 88 -3.49 -13.59 6.70
CA HIS A 88 -2.93 -14.59 7.59
C HIS A 88 -3.97 -15.48 8.30
N PRO A 89 -5.07 -14.94 8.85
CA PRO A 89 -6.13 -15.78 9.40
C PRO A 89 -6.82 -16.70 8.39
N GLU A 90 -7.03 -16.21 7.17
CA GLU A 90 -7.76 -16.94 6.13
C GLU A 90 -6.83 -17.83 5.27
N ASN A 91 -5.52 -17.57 5.29
CA ASN A 91 -4.48 -18.44 4.73
C ASN A 91 -4.74 -18.90 3.27
N ASN A 92 -5.00 -17.97 2.37
CA ASN A 92 -5.31 -18.22 0.95
C ASN A 92 -6.59 -19.05 0.70
N LEU A 93 -7.44 -19.24 1.72
CA LEU A 93 -8.73 -19.95 1.57
C LEU A 93 -9.80 -19.05 0.94
N GLU A 94 -11.01 -19.59 0.77
CA GLU A 94 -12.10 -18.95 0.00
C GLU A 94 -12.47 -17.54 0.48
N THR A 95 -12.39 -17.28 1.78
CA THR A 95 -12.72 -16.00 2.39
C THR A 95 -11.59 -14.97 2.33
N ASP A 96 -10.39 -15.37 1.96
CA ASP A 96 -9.27 -14.46 1.74
C ASP A 96 -9.50 -13.62 0.47
N LEU A 97 -9.49 -12.30 0.60
CA LEU A 97 -9.61 -11.38 -0.53
C LEU A 97 -8.52 -11.59 -1.58
N SER A 98 -7.34 -12.00 -1.14
CA SER A 98 -6.16 -12.27 -1.99
C SER A 98 -5.98 -13.76 -2.30
N THR A 99 -7.03 -14.58 -2.21
CA THR A 99 -6.95 -16.00 -2.56
C THR A 99 -6.61 -16.21 -4.03
N THR A 100 -5.65 -17.09 -4.29
CA THR A 100 -5.24 -17.47 -5.64
C THR A 100 -5.93 -18.77 -6.12
N MET A 101 -6.61 -19.47 -5.21
CA MET A 101 -7.18 -20.80 -5.45
C MET A 101 -8.17 -20.90 -6.63
N PRO A 102 -9.02 -19.89 -6.92
CA PRO A 102 -9.99 -19.97 -8.02
C PRO A 102 -9.37 -19.77 -9.41
N TYR A 103 -8.08 -19.45 -9.50
CA TYR A 103 -7.43 -19.01 -10.74
C TYR A 103 -6.49 -20.06 -11.30
N GLN A 104 -6.34 -20.08 -12.65
CA GLN A 104 -5.32 -20.86 -13.32
C GLN A 104 -3.94 -20.24 -13.06
N ARG A 105 -3.07 -21.00 -12.43
CA ARG A 105 -1.83 -20.53 -11.77
C ARG A 105 -0.75 -20.02 -12.74
N ASP A 106 -0.67 -20.59 -13.92
CA ASP A 106 0.30 -20.27 -15.00
C ASP A 106 -0.27 -19.29 -16.04
N SER A 107 -1.43 -18.69 -15.79
CA SER A 107 -2.09 -17.76 -16.70
C SER A 107 -1.91 -16.31 -16.27
N PHE A 108 -1.22 -15.52 -17.11
CA PHE A 108 -1.11 -14.07 -16.90
C PHE A 108 -2.47 -13.37 -16.93
N LEU A 109 -3.40 -13.83 -17.77
CA LEU A 109 -4.76 -13.27 -17.81
C LEU A 109 -5.49 -13.51 -16.48
N HIS A 110 -5.36 -14.69 -15.88
CA HIS A 110 -5.96 -14.99 -14.57
C HIS A 110 -5.31 -14.15 -13.46
N PHE A 111 -4.00 -13.90 -13.53
CA PHE A 111 -3.35 -12.93 -12.64
C PHE A 111 -3.93 -11.52 -12.80
N LEU A 112 -4.16 -11.04 -14.02
CA LEU A 112 -4.78 -9.72 -14.23
C LEU A 112 -6.21 -9.65 -13.68
N ILE A 113 -7.01 -10.70 -13.88
CA ILE A 113 -8.37 -10.78 -13.31
C ILE A 113 -8.31 -10.76 -11.77
N TYR A 114 -7.41 -11.53 -11.18
CA TYR A 114 -7.16 -11.55 -9.75
C TYR A 114 -6.76 -10.15 -9.23
N PHE A 115 -5.79 -9.50 -9.87
CA PHE A 115 -5.34 -8.15 -9.52
C PHE A 115 -6.47 -7.12 -9.65
N MET A 116 -7.21 -7.13 -10.76
CA MET A 116 -8.33 -6.20 -10.96
C MET A 116 -9.46 -6.42 -9.95
N LYS A 117 -9.77 -7.67 -9.61
CA LYS A 117 -10.72 -7.98 -8.53
C LYS A 117 -10.24 -7.39 -7.21
N PHE A 118 -8.98 -7.61 -6.84
CA PHE A 118 -8.41 -7.03 -5.63
C PHE A 118 -8.54 -5.50 -5.64
N MET A 119 -8.07 -4.82 -6.69
CA MET A 119 -8.10 -3.37 -6.80
C MET A 119 -9.50 -2.76 -6.71
N THR A 120 -10.49 -3.41 -7.29
CA THR A 120 -11.86 -2.88 -7.34
C THR A 120 -12.70 -3.23 -6.11
N THR A 121 -12.36 -4.28 -5.37
CA THR A 121 -13.21 -4.78 -4.29
C THR A 121 -12.63 -4.60 -2.89
N THR A 122 -11.31 -4.39 -2.74
CA THR A 122 -10.64 -4.31 -1.43
C THR A 122 -11.25 -3.24 -0.53
N PHE A 123 -11.55 -2.08 -1.05
CA PHE A 123 -12.10 -0.95 -0.28
C PHE A 123 -13.52 -1.22 0.29
N LEU A 124 -14.22 -2.22 -0.22
CA LEU A 124 -15.51 -2.69 0.31
C LEU A 124 -15.37 -3.96 1.12
N ILE A 125 -14.72 -4.99 0.54
CA ILE A 125 -14.69 -6.34 1.12
C ILE A 125 -13.86 -6.37 2.41
N LEU A 126 -12.69 -5.72 2.45
CA LEU A 126 -11.86 -5.70 3.64
C LEU A 126 -12.56 -5.03 4.85
N PRO A 127 -13.15 -3.83 4.73
CA PRO A 127 -13.92 -3.26 5.82
C PRO A 127 -15.13 -4.13 6.24
N MET A 128 -15.87 -4.70 5.27
CA MET A 128 -16.98 -5.60 5.59
C MET A 128 -16.52 -6.83 6.36
N TYR A 129 -15.41 -7.42 5.97
CA TYR A 129 -14.81 -8.54 6.67
C TYR A 129 -14.44 -8.17 8.10
N LEU A 130 -13.69 -7.06 8.29
CA LEU A 130 -13.29 -6.59 9.62
C LEU A 130 -14.49 -6.28 10.53
N TYR A 131 -15.55 -5.71 9.98
CA TYR A 131 -16.79 -5.44 10.70
C TYR A 131 -17.47 -6.73 11.14
N ARG A 132 -17.67 -7.69 10.24
CA ARG A 132 -18.30 -8.99 10.52
C ARG A 132 -17.51 -9.79 11.57
N HIS A 133 -16.18 -9.70 11.56
CA HIS A 133 -15.32 -10.36 12.54
C HIS A 133 -15.11 -9.55 13.83
N LYS A 134 -15.94 -8.50 14.07
CA LYS A 134 -15.92 -7.65 15.27
C LYS A 134 -14.56 -6.98 15.53
N ARG A 135 -13.78 -6.71 14.49
CA ARG A 135 -12.47 -6.04 14.55
C ARG A 135 -12.61 -4.52 14.42
N GLY A 136 -13.46 -3.90 15.26
CA GLY A 136 -13.86 -2.50 15.12
C GLY A 136 -12.71 -1.50 15.13
N ALA A 137 -11.67 -1.71 15.95
CA ALA A 137 -10.50 -0.82 15.98
C ALA A 137 -9.72 -0.87 14.65
N LEU A 138 -9.55 -2.05 14.03
CA LEU A 138 -8.92 -2.19 12.71
C LEU A 138 -9.82 -1.58 11.63
N TRP A 139 -11.11 -1.85 11.68
CA TRP A 139 -12.09 -1.30 10.75
C TRP A 139 -12.00 0.23 10.66
N TRP A 140 -12.09 0.93 11.80
CA TRP A 140 -12.01 2.39 11.83
C TRP A 140 -10.70 2.93 11.29
N ARG A 141 -9.58 2.36 11.72
CA ARG A 141 -8.25 2.80 11.28
C ARG A 141 -8.04 2.57 9.79
N THR A 142 -8.54 1.45 9.25
CA THR A 142 -8.51 1.17 7.81
C THR A 142 -9.35 2.18 7.04
N MET A 143 -10.58 2.43 7.47
CA MET A 143 -11.46 3.39 6.83
C MET A 143 -10.86 4.81 6.83
N ILE A 144 -10.32 5.27 7.95
CA ILE A 144 -9.68 6.59 8.03
C ILE A 144 -8.46 6.66 7.08
N GLY A 145 -7.62 5.62 7.05
CA GLY A 145 -6.44 5.58 6.19
C GLY A 145 -6.78 5.61 4.70
N GLU A 146 -7.67 4.71 4.26
CA GLU A 146 -8.07 4.61 2.85
C GLU A 146 -8.86 5.84 2.39
N LEU A 147 -9.91 6.25 3.12
CA LEU A 147 -10.70 7.42 2.75
C LEU A 147 -9.87 8.71 2.80
N GLY A 148 -9.01 8.87 3.82
CA GLY A 148 -8.12 10.01 3.94
C GLY A 148 -7.16 10.11 2.75
N PHE A 149 -6.65 8.98 2.28
CA PHE A 149 -5.79 8.94 1.10
C PHE A 149 -6.56 9.29 -0.18
N TYR A 150 -7.77 8.78 -0.38
CA TYR A 150 -8.57 9.13 -1.55
C TYR A 150 -8.97 10.60 -1.56
N VAL A 151 -9.30 11.16 -0.40
CA VAL A 151 -9.56 12.61 -0.27
C VAL A 151 -8.28 13.42 -0.57
N LEU A 152 -7.14 13.00 -0.03
CA LEU A 152 -5.83 13.62 -0.34
C LEU A 152 -5.55 13.62 -1.85
N CYS A 153 -5.73 12.47 -2.49
CA CYS A 153 -5.52 12.34 -3.93
C CYS A 153 -6.54 13.16 -4.74
N GLY A 154 -7.81 13.17 -4.36
CA GLY A 154 -8.85 13.94 -5.03
C GLY A 154 -8.59 15.45 -4.97
N LEU A 155 -8.29 15.97 -3.78
CA LEU A 155 -7.89 17.37 -3.60
C LEU A 155 -6.57 17.68 -4.29
N GLY A 156 -5.61 16.76 -4.21
CA GLY A 156 -4.31 16.89 -4.85
C GLY A 156 -4.41 16.95 -6.38
N LEU A 157 -5.26 16.14 -7.00
CA LEU A 157 -5.51 16.20 -8.46
C LEU A 157 -6.12 17.53 -8.91
N TRP A 158 -6.94 18.13 -8.05
CA TRP A 158 -7.51 19.45 -8.34
C TRP A 158 -6.48 20.58 -8.17
N LEU A 159 -5.62 20.52 -7.14
CA LEU A 159 -4.69 21.61 -6.82
C LEU A 159 -3.32 21.47 -7.52
N ALA A 160 -2.80 20.27 -7.64
CA ALA A 160 -1.45 19.96 -8.13
C ALA A 160 -1.41 18.58 -8.82
N PRO A 161 -2.04 18.43 -10.01
CA PRO A 161 -2.26 17.13 -10.64
C PRO A 161 -0.97 16.36 -10.93
N VAL A 162 0.08 17.03 -11.38
CA VAL A 162 1.37 16.39 -11.67
C VAL A 162 2.00 15.82 -10.40
N GLY A 163 2.07 16.63 -9.34
CA GLY A 163 2.61 16.19 -8.04
C GLY A 163 1.83 14.99 -7.50
N THR A 164 0.51 15.07 -7.52
CA THR A 164 -0.35 13.99 -7.02
C THR A 164 -0.21 12.72 -7.82
N LEU A 165 -0.13 12.80 -9.14
CA LEU A 165 0.06 11.65 -10.01
C LEU A 165 1.36 10.91 -9.70
N PHE A 166 2.49 11.62 -9.68
CA PHE A 166 3.81 10.98 -9.56
C PHE A 166 4.21 10.64 -8.13
N VAL A 167 3.71 11.39 -7.13
CA VAL A 167 4.09 11.19 -5.73
C VAL A 167 3.17 10.20 -5.02
N PHE A 168 1.89 10.14 -5.39
CA PHE A 168 0.90 9.31 -4.69
C PHE A 168 0.25 8.24 -5.57
N LEU A 169 -0.32 8.62 -6.72
CA LEU A 169 -1.17 7.69 -7.49
C LEU A 169 -0.36 6.61 -8.22
N LEU A 170 0.75 6.96 -8.86
CA LEU A 170 1.60 5.97 -9.51
C LEU A 170 2.22 5.00 -8.49
N PRO A 171 2.82 5.45 -7.36
CA PRO A 171 3.23 4.53 -6.30
C PRO A 171 2.09 3.63 -5.81
N PHE A 172 0.91 4.17 -5.58
CA PHE A 172 -0.26 3.40 -5.14
C PHE A 172 -0.61 2.25 -6.12
N LEU A 173 -0.62 2.53 -7.41
CA LEU A 173 -0.94 1.51 -8.42
C LEU A 173 0.17 0.46 -8.56
N PHE A 174 1.42 0.91 -8.64
CA PHE A 174 2.57 0.03 -8.86
C PHE A 174 2.88 -0.85 -7.67
N VAL A 175 2.80 -0.31 -6.45
CA VAL A 175 3.08 -1.09 -5.24
C VAL A 175 2.03 -2.16 -5.03
N ARG A 176 0.77 -1.83 -5.19
CA ARG A 176 -0.30 -2.83 -5.10
C ARG A 176 -0.17 -3.90 -6.18
N PHE A 177 0.22 -3.52 -7.40
CA PHE A 177 0.52 -4.49 -8.44
C PHE A 177 1.65 -5.44 -8.03
N LEU A 178 2.77 -4.91 -7.54
CA LEU A 178 3.91 -5.73 -7.12
C LEU A 178 3.60 -6.61 -5.91
N MET A 179 2.85 -6.10 -4.95
CA MET A 179 2.45 -6.88 -3.78
C MET A 179 1.53 -8.03 -4.16
N MET A 180 0.57 -7.79 -5.06
CA MET A 180 -0.31 -8.84 -5.57
C MET A 180 0.43 -9.83 -6.48
N TRP A 181 1.42 -9.36 -7.24
CA TRP A 181 2.33 -10.23 -8.00
C TRP A 181 3.14 -11.15 -7.07
N GLY A 182 3.69 -10.58 -5.98
CA GLY A 182 4.40 -11.35 -4.95
C GLY A 182 3.51 -12.38 -4.27
N ASN A 183 2.28 -11.98 -3.87
CA ASN A 183 1.29 -12.88 -3.29
C ASN A 183 0.93 -14.02 -4.27
N TRP A 184 0.72 -13.69 -5.54
CA TRP A 184 0.48 -14.70 -6.58
C TRP A 184 1.63 -15.70 -6.67
N GLY A 185 2.88 -15.22 -6.77
CA GLY A 185 4.06 -16.10 -6.85
C GLY A 185 4.24 -16.99 -5.63
N GLN A 186 3.89 -16.51 -4.44
CA GLN A 186 4.01 -17.27 -3.19
C GLN A 186 2.90 -18.31 -3.01
N HIS A 187 1.69 -18.08 -3.50
CA HIS A 187 0.52 -18.91 -3.19
C HIS A 187 -0.04 -19.67 -4.40
N ALA A 188 0.24 -19.24 -5.63
CA ALA A 188 -0.28 -19.93 -6.81
C ALA A 188 0.48 -21.23 -7.14
N PHE A 189 1.69 -21.41 -6.66
CA PHE A 189 2.57 -22.54 -6.99
C PHE A 189 2.89 -23.46 -5.77
N VAL A 190 2.17 -23.30 -4.68
CA VAL A 190 2.35 -24.10 -3.44
C VAL A 190 1.24 -25.13 -3.32
#